data_402adaeff80b3cb34dd2a3bd9230d74d
#
_entry.id   402adaeff80b3cb34dd2a3bd9230d74d
#
_cell.length_a   1.000
_cell.length_b   1.000
_cell.length_c   1.000
_cell.angle_alpha   90.00
_cell.angle_beta   90.00
_cell.angle_gamma   90.00
#
_symmetry.space_group_name_H-M   'P 1'
#
loop_
_entity.id
_entity.type
_entity.pdbx_description
1 polymer ?
#
loop_
_entity_poly.entity_id
_entity_poly.type
_entity_poly.pdbx_seq_one_letter_code
_entity_poly.pdbx_strand_id
1 'polypeptide(L)'
;MRKIVSHPTFVLGVAIRLLLIVVVAPVLHRTWFVPFLEHWTRNLNFDPWTSWRQSGGDAAAFPYGTGMLLLGLPAAVTARIFGVAAGSVALASALSLGDLYIGYQLARMKTGRLTTMTWVLSPVALYVTYILGQTDVTVATFIFVAIIKIRSKKWASAGAILGLATLFKLSALLLFPFFAVYAIRGKRERSDSLRFLSTMSAVVVLGTIPVLYSPGFREMVIGSRETGGLLDYSVSLGRSEPFLLVPVVYLAMLYSLWRQGRTTAGVTSAYAVSALAIVVLVAPSSVGWYLWFLPVMLLLATNTGLSMLVSLNTMQILAVTIALFEAQPIVSRFSSLGRGEMPTASGHIVALLQTLTLVTGLLAVASFLRRSIPQEDPLRIGQKPFSIGIAGDSGTGKDTLSNALVALFPRGTCQVIEGDDYHLYERGAVEWSTLTHLNPQANNLSALRDDVLKARRRETIFSRRYDHSTGHFQRGRRIDAGDLVLVNGLHALYVDRDRDVYDVGVFLKMEDSLREKLKVERDSATRGVTETEVRASIQRRKPDSKRFIEPQLEEADLAIFLDLEKSTSVHARRLVCTISTKKLNFPTRLSAALN
;
A
#
# COMPACT_ATOMS: atom_id res chain seq x y z
N MET A 1 22.72 -1.46 6.12
CA MET A 1 22.72 -2.83 5.62
C MET A 1 23.81 -3.69 6.28
N ARG A 2 25.13 -3.38 6.19
CA ARG A 2 26.18 -4.16 6.86
C ARG A 2 25.90 -4.44 8.35
N LYS A 3 25.49 -3.43 9.15
CA LYS A 3 25.19 -3.59 10.59
C LYS A 3 24.02 -4.56 10.90
N ILE A 4 23.09 -4.80 9.99
CA ILE A 4 21.98 -5.74 10.21
C ILE A 4 22.42 -7.15 9.79
N VAL A 5 23.04 -7.29 8.62
CA VAL A 5 23.49 -8.58 8.07
C VAL A 5 24.62 -9.18 8.93
N SER A 6 25.49 -8.36 9.49
CA SER A 6 26.54 -8.79 10.42
C SER A 6 26.07 -8.95 11.87
N HIS A 7 24.78 -8.68 12.17
CA HIS A 7 24.26 -8.83 13.51
C HIS A 7 24.24 -10.31 13.93
N PRO A 8 24.65 -10.64 15.16
CA PRO A 8 24.73 -12.05 15.60
C PRO A 8 23.45 -12.87 15.38
N THR A 9 22.28 -12.29 15.64
CA THR A 9 21.00 -12.99 15.41
C THR A 9 20.70 -13.26 13.94
N PHE A 10 21.15 -12.41 13.01
CA PHE A 10 21.03 -12.65 11.57
C PHE A 10 21.95 -13.81 11.16
N VAL A 11 23.19 -13.75 11.58
CA VAL A 11 24.17 -14.82 11.33
C VAL A 11 23.70 -16.15 11.92
N LEU A 12 23.20 -16.13 13.15
CA LEU A 12 22.62 -17.32 13.80
C LEU A 12 21.44 -17.88 12.99
N GLY A 13 20.53 -17.04 12.53
CA GLY A 13 19.39 -17.51 11.73
C GLY A 13 19.81 -18.13 10.40
N VAL A 14 20.85 -17.61 9.75
CA VAL A 14 21.43 -18.23 8.55
C VAL A 14 22.12 -19.54 8.90
N ALA A 15 22.91 -19.59 9.98
CA ALA A 15 23.59 -20.80 10.43
C ALA A 15 22.58 -21.92 10.77
N ILE A 16 21.47 -21.60 11.45
CA ILE A 16 20.41 -22.57 11.72
C ILE A 16 19.86 -23.16 10.40
N ARG A 17 19.61 -22.35 9.39
CA ARG A 17 19.10 -22.82 8.09
C ARG A 17 20.08 -23.77 7.40
N LEU A 18 21.35 -23.41 7.36
CA LEU A 18 22.39 -24.25 6.78
C LEU A 18 22.52 -25.57 7.54
N LEU A 19 22.48 -25.53 8.85
CA LEU A 19 22.48 -26.73 9.69
C LEU A 19 21.28 -27.64 9.38
N LEU A 20 20.06 -27.05 9.32
CA LEU A 20 18.84 -27.80 9.05
C LEU A 20 18.87 -28.45 7.65
N ILE A 21 19.43 -27.79 6.62
CA ILE A 21 19.57 -28.38 5.27
C ILE A 21 20.41 -29.66 5.32
N VAL A 22 21.46 -29.66 6.13
CA VAL A 22 22.40 -30.80 6.21
C VAL A 22 21.88 -31.92 7.10
N VAL A 23 21.30 -31.52 8.28
CA VAL A 23 20.92 -32.49 9.33
C VAL A 23 19.53 -33.04 9.11
N VAL A 24 18.58 -32.21 8.62
CA VAL A 24 17.20 -32.61 8.46
C VAL A 24 16.95 -33.05 7.02
N ALA A 25 16.38 -34.23 6.86
CA ALA A 25 15.87 -34.69 5.58
C ALA A 25 14.32 -34.63 5.61
N PRO A 26 13.69 -33.54 5.10
CA PRO A 26 12.26 -33.33 5.22
C PRO A 26 11.45 -34.49 4.65
N VAL A 27 10.45 -34.96 5.41
CA VAL A 27 9.65 -36.14 5.03
C VAL A 27 8.96 -35.94 3.70
N LEU A 28 8.35 -34.77 3.46
CA LEU A 28 7.64 -34.49 2.20
C LEU A 28 8.58 -34.54 0.98
N HIS A 29 9.86 -34.09 1.14
CA HIS A 29 10.84 -34.22 0.07
C HIS A 29 11.11 -35.66 -0.26
N ARG A 30 11.32 -36.51 0.76
CA ARG A 30 11.75 -37.89 0.56
C ARG A 30 10.64 -38.82 0.13
N THR A 31 9.40 -38.58 0.60
CA THR A 31 8.26 -39.48 0.33
C THR A 31 7.46 -39.08 -0.89
N TRP A 32 7.43 -37.78 -1.25
CA TRP A 32 6.54 -37.28 -2.28
C TRP A 32 7.25 -36.49 -3.36
N PHE A 33 7.89 -35.35 -3.03
CA PHE A 33 8.34 -34.41 -4.06
C PHE A 33 9.51 -34.94 -4.89
N VAL A 34 10.55 -35.43 -4.25
CA VAL A 34 11.74 -35.92 -4.96
C VAL A 34 11.45 -37.21 -5.75
N PRO A 35 10.71 -38.21 -5.22
CA PRO A 35 10.28 -39.37 -6.00
C PRO A 35 9.45 -39.00 -7.24
N PHE A 36 8.52 -38.07 -7.13
CA PHE A 36 7.75 -37.58 -8.28
C PHE A 36 8.65 -36.91 -9.33
N LEU A 37 9.54 -36.03 -8.90
CA LEU A 37 10.49 -35.34 -9.79
C LEU A 37 11.49 -36.30 -10.45
N GLU A 38 11.96 -37.31 -9.71
CA GLU A 38 12.81 -38.35 -10.24
C GLU A 38 12.08 -39.21 -11.29
N HIS A 39 10.82 -39.60 -11.01
CA HIS A 39 9.98 -40.33 -11.96
C HIS A 39 9.82 -39.54 -13.27
N TRP A 40 9.54 -38.21 -13.17
CA TRP A 40 9.46 -37.35 -14.34
C TRP A 40 10.74 -37.36 -15.19
N THR A 41 11.91 -37.20 -14.56
CA THR A 41 13.19 -37.14 -15.29
C THR A 41 13.64 -38.50 -15.83
N ARG A 42 13.17 -39.60 -15.27
CA ARG A 42 13.40 -40.94 -15.83
C ARG A 42 12.62 -41.19 -17.11
N ASN A 43 11.39 -40.72 -17.18
CA ASN A 43 10.47 -41.00 -18.26
C ASN A 43 10.39 -39.88 -19.31
N LEU A 44 10.96 -38.70 -19.04
CA LEU A 44 10.95 -37.49 -19.89
C LEU A 44 9.60 -37.22 -20.55
N ASN A 45 8.50 -37.36 -19.78
CA ASN A 45 7.16 -37.22 -20.27
C ASN A 45 6.71 -35.78 -20.19
N PHE A 46 5.98 -35.26 -21.20
CA PHE A 46 5.39 -33.94 -21.20
C PHE A 46 4.24 -33.79 -20.19
N ASP A 47 3.66 -34.93 -19.76
CA ASP A 47 2.63 -34.99 -18.73
C ASP A 47 3.07 -35.84 -17.53
N PRO A 48 3.91 -35.29 -16.64
CA PRO A 48 4.42 -36.02 -15.50
C PRO A 48 3.35 -36.42 -14.48
N TRP A 49 2.28 -35.64 -14.34
CA TRP A 49 1.20 -35.92 -13.39
C TRP A 49 0.41 -37.17 -13.79
N THR A 50 -0.02 -37.29 -15.05
CA THR A 50 -0.71 -38.47 -15.53
C THR A 50 0.21 -39.69 -15.51
N SER A 51 1.47 -39.56 -15.93
CA SER A 51 2.47 -40.64 -15.87
C SER A 51 2.67 -41.14 -14.44
N TRP A 52 2.78 -40.25 -13.47
CA TRP A 52 2.88 -40.58 -12.05
C TRP A 52 1.67 -41.37 -11.55
N ARG A 53 0.45 -40.90 -11.87
CA ARG A 53 -0.80 -41.55 -11.46
C ARG A 53 -0.94 -42.95 -12.09
N GLN A 54 -0.57 -43.10 -13.35
CA GLN A 54 -0.59 -44.38 -14.06
C GLN A 54 0.40 -45.38 -13.46
N SER A 55 1.52 -44.91 -12.89
CA SER A 55 2.48 -45.78 -12.19
C SER A 55 2.05 -46.15 -10.76
N GLY A 56 0.84 -45.78 -10.34
CA GLY A 56 0.33 -46.03 -8.98
C GLY A 56 0.78 -45.03 -7.93
N GLY A 57 1.35 -43.89 -8.36
CA GLY A 57 1.78 -42.83 -7.46
C GLY A 57 0.62 -42.11 -6.76
N ASP A 58 0.86 -41.57 -5.55
CA ASP A 58 -0.10 -40.87 -4.75
C ASP A 58 -0.50 -39.54 -5.38
N ALA A 59 -1.81 -39.23 -5.42
CA ALA A 59 -2.33 -37.97 -5.93
C ALA A 59 -1.88 -36.73 -5.13
N ALA A 60 -1.58 -36.89 -3.85
CA ALA A 60 -1.09 -35.81 -2.98
C ALA A 60 0.41 -35.54 -3.15
N ALA A 61 1.14 -36.35 -3.94
CA ALA A 61 2.59 -36.28 -4.03
C ALA A 61 3.12 -34.97 -4.61
N PHE A 62 2.40 -34.33 -5.55
CA PHE A 62 2.88 -33.10 -6.19
C PHE A 62 1.74 -32.18 -6.62
N PRO A 63 1.05 -31.49 -5.67
CA PRO A 63 -0.06 -30.58 -5.94
C PRO A 63 0.42 -29.20 -6.42
N TYR A 64 1.44 -29.17 -7.28
CA TYR A 64 2.09 -27.95 -7.74
C TYR A 64 2.05 -27.85 -9.27
N GLY A 65 2.07 -26.61 -9.76
CA GLY A 65 2.07 -26.32 -11.19
C GLY A 65 3.45 -26.48 -11.87
N THR A 66 3.48 -26.10 -13.13
CA THR A 66 4.64 -26.24 -14.02
C THR A 66 5.89 -25.52 -13.53
N GLY A 67 5.74 -24.38 -12.84
CA GLY A 67 6.86 -23.63 -12.27
C GLY A 67 7.66 -24.45 -11.26
N MET A 68 6.97 -25.29 -10.48
CA MET A 68 7.63 -26.13 -9.47
C MET A 68 8.42 -27.30 -10.08
N LEU A 69 7.99 -27.81 -11.25
CA LEU A 69 8.79 -28.80 -11.99
C LEU A 69 10.17 -28.23 -12.36
N LEU A 70 10.18 -27.00 -12.89
CA LEU A 70 11.44 -26.38 -13.32
C LEU A 70 12.37 -26.09 -12.13
N LEU A 71 11.81 -25.60 -11.00
CA LEU A 71 12.60 -25.41 -9.78
C LEU A 71 13.13 -26.73 -9.22
N GLY A 72 12.35 -27.80 -9.32
CA GLY A 72 12.69 -29.11 -8.82
C GLY A 72 13.69 -29.89 -9.70
N LEU A 73 13.96 -29.43 -10.93
CA LEU A 73 14.82 -30.15 -11.89
C LEU A 73 16.22 -30.44 -11.33
N PRO A 74 16.95 -29.51 -10.68
CA PRO A 74 18.24 -29.84 -10.06
C PRO A 74 18.14 -30.97 -9.02
N ALA A 75 17.06 -30.94 -8.20
CA ALA A 75 16.83 -31.99 -7.20
C ALA A 75 16.53 -33.35 -7.85
N ALA A 76 15.75 -33.34 -8.92
CA ALA A 76 15.46 -34.56 -9.69
C ALA A 76 16.73 -35.20 -10.29
N VAL A 77 17.59 -34.38 -10.93
CA VAL A 77 18.88 -34.84 -11.49
C VAL A 77 19.81 -35.35 -10.39
N THR A 78 19.90 -34.61 -9.28
CA THR A 78 20.72 -35.03 -8.12
C THR A 78 20.19 -36.32 -7.52
N ALA A 79 18.87 -36.49 -7.39
CA ALA A 79 18.29 -37.74 -6.89
C ALA A 79 18.58 -38.93 -7.79
N ARG A 80 18.53 -38.73 -9.11
CA ARG A 80 18.84 -39.79 -10.10
C ARG A 80 20.29 -40.28 -10.01
N ILE A 81 21.24 -39.41 -9.68
CA ILE A 81 22.68 -39.71 -9.65
C ILE A 81 23.09 -40.21 -8.25
N PHE A 82 22.63 -39.55 -7.20
CA PHE A 82 23.12 -39.72 -5.83
C PHE A 82 22.05 -40.22 -4.85
N GLY A 83 20.84 -40.51 -5.34
CA GLY A 83 19.72 -41.00 -4.55
C GLY A 83 18.84 -39.89 -3.96
N VAL A 84 17.66 -40.31 -3.47
CA VAL A 84 16.58 -39.40 -2.97
C VAL A 84 17.05 -38.49 -1.84
N ALA A 85 17.96 -38.95 -0.98
CA ALA A 85 18.48 -38.12 0.11
C ALA A 85 19.26 -36.92 -0.41
N ALA A 86 20.11 -37.08 -1.40
CA ALA A 86 20.87 -36.02 -2.05
C ALA A 86 19.92 -35.07 -2.82
N GLY A 87 18.90 -35.60 -3.50
CA GLY A 87 17.86 -34.82 -4.14
C GLY A 87 17.08 -33.96 -3.15
N SER A 88 16.80 -34.47 -1.93
CA SER A 88 16.15 -33.71 -0.86
C SER A 88 17.00 -32.51 -0.40
N VAL A 89 18.32 -32.71 -0.25
CA VAL A 89 19.25 -31.61 0.09
C VAL A 89 19.27 -30.55 -1.03
N ALA A 90 19.30 -30.97 -2.30
CA ALA A 90 19.27 -30.07 -3.43
C ALA A 90 17.96 -29.23 -3.48
N LEU A 91 16.81 -29.88 -3.22
CA LEU A 91 15.52 -29.16 -3.16
C LEU A 91 15.49 -28.20 -2.00
N ALA A 92 15.88 -28.59 -0.78
CA ALA A 92 15.95 -27.72 0.39
C ALA A 92 16.88 -26.52 0.14
N SER A 93 18.02 -26.75 -0.55
CA SER A 93 18.94 -25.67 -0.92
C SER A 93 18.31 -24.68 -1.91
N ALA A 94 17.59 -25.17 -2.92
CA ALA A 94 16.86 -24.31 -3.85
C ALA A 94 15.78 -23.46 -3.16
N LEU A 95 15.01 -24.04 -2.23
CA LEU A 95 14.00 -23.35 -1.44
C LEU A 95 14.62 -22.30 -0.51
N SER A 96 15.80 -22.61 0.05
CA SER A 96 16.50 -21.69 0.97
C SER A 96 16.94 -20.39 0.30
N LEU A 97 17.20 -20.39 -1.02
CA LEU A 97 17.55 -19.18 -1.78
C LEU A 97 16.44 -18.15 -1.70
N GLY A 98 15.17 -18.57 -1.83
CA GLY A 98 14.02 -17.69 -1.70
C GLY A 98 13.86 -17.12 -0.30
N ASP A 99 13.99 -17.96 0.72
CA ASP A 99 13.90 -17.56 2.13
C ASP A 99 15.00 -16.55 2.51
N LEU A 100 16.25 -16.85 2.18
CA LEU A 100 17.38 -15.97 2.43
C LEU A 100 17.27 -14.66 1.64
N TYR A 101 16.75 -14.71 0.41
CA TYR A 101 16.52 -13.52 -0.40
C TYR A 101 15.48 -12.57 0.26
N ILE A 102 14.39 -13.11 0.83
CA ILE A 102 13.43 -12.29 1.59
C ILE A 102 14.12 -11.60 2.77
N GLY A 103 14.87 -12.35 3.59
CA GLY A 103 15.61 -11.80 4.72
C GLY A 103 16.61 -10.70 4.31
N TYR A 104 17.36 -10.94 3.23
CA TYR A 104 18.27 -9.96 2.66
C TYR A 104 17.56 -8.68 2.19
N GLN A 105 16.44 -8.80 1.50
CA GLN A 105 15.69 -7.63 1.01
C GLN A 105 15.04 -6.84 2.14
N LEU A 106 14.51 -7.48 3.17
CA LEU A 106 14.01 -6.79 4.37
C LEU A 106 15.12 -5.98 5.03
N ALA A 107 16.31 -6.56 5.18
CA ALA A 107 17.48 -5.85 5.70
C ALA A 107 17.91 -4.67 4.81
N ARG A 108 17.90 -4.88 3.47
CA ARG A 108 18.28 -3.87 2.48
C ARG A 108 17.31 -2.69 2.45
N MET A 109 16.02 -2.95 2.55
CA MET A 109 14.96 -1.93 2.44
C MET A 109 14.76 -1.12 3.73
N LYS A 110 15.60 -1.34 4.73
CA LYS A 110 15.55 -0.62 6.02
C LYS A 110 14.19 -0.71 6.72
N THR A 111 13.51 -1.85 6.61
CA THR A 111 12.21 -2.07 7.28
C THR A 111 12.30 -2.07 8.81
N GLY A 112 13.50 -2.02 9.37
CA GLY A 112 13.77 -2.07 10.79
C GLY A 112 14.44 -3.37 11.22
N ARG A 113 15.23 -3.29 12.30
CA ARG A 113 15.97 -4.44 12.82
C ARG A 113 15.04 -5.55 13.33
N LEU A 114 14.04 -5.18 14.14
CA LEU A 114 13.07 -6.13 14.70
C LEU A 114 12.27 -6.82 13.59
N THR A 115 11.83 -6.09 12.58
CA THR A 115 11.10 -6.63 11.42
C THR A 115 11.93 -7.66 10.66
N THR A 116 13.20 -7.35 10.42
CA THR A 116 14.13 -8.30 9.76
C THR A 116 14.34 -9.54 10.62
N MET A 117 14.52 -9.37 11.95
CA MET A 117 14.70 -10.49 12.86
C MET A 117 13.45 -11.38 12.97
N THR A 118 12.24 -10.79 12.90
CA THR A 118 10.97 -11.55 12.86
C THR A 118 10.93 -12.53 11.69
N TRP A 119 11.50 -12.18 10.53
CA TRP A 119 11.63 -13.12 9.42
C TRP A 119 12.76 -14.13 9.62
N VAL A 120 13.94 -13.64 9.97
CA VAL A 120 15.15 -14.48 10.08
C VAL A 120 15.00 -15.56 11.15
N LEU A 121 14.30 -15.28 12.23
CA LEU A 121 13.99 -16.22 13.32
C LEU A 121 12.56 -16.74 13.25
N SER A 122 11.87 -16.60 12.11
CA SER A 122 10.48 -17.02 11.94
C SER A 122 10.30 -18.51 12.21
N PRO A 123 9.53 -18.90 13.24
CA PRO A 123 9.25 -20.30 13.53
C PRO A 123 8.56 -21.01 12.35
N VAL A 124 7.63 -20.32 11.68
CA VAL A 124 6.93 -20.87 10.50
C VAL A 124 7.89 -21.08 9.34
N ALA A 125 8.77 -20.11 9.03
CA ALA A 125 9.71 -20.27 7.92
C ALA A 125 10.70 -21.41 8.17
N LEU A 126 11.20 -21.54 9.38
CA LEU A 126 12.12 -22.61 9.79
C LEU A 126 11.42 -23.98 9.75
N TYR A 127 10.26 -24.10 10.36
CA TYR A 127 9.54 -25.36 10.42
C TYR A 127 9.06 -25.82 9.05
N VAL A 128 8.37 -24.94 8.32
CA VAL A 128 7.73 -25.27 7.04
C VAL A 128 8.76 -25.64 5.98
N THR A 129 9.81 -24.81 5.82
CA THR A 129 10.77 -24.96 4.72
C THR A 129 11.79 -26.05 4.99
N TYR A 130 12.28 -26.17 6.23
CA TYR A 130 13.44 -27.01 6.54
C TYR A 130 13.11 -28.29 7.29
N ILE A 131 12.02 -28.33 8.06
CA ILE A 131 11.62 -29.51 8.84
C ILE A 131 10.53 -30.29 8.12
N LEU A 132 9.43 -29.63 7.76
CA LEU A 132 8.32 -30.25 7.05
C LEU A 132 8.63 -30.45 5.56
N GLY A 133 9.34 -29.50 4.93
CA GLY A 133 9.73 -29.53 3.53
C GLY A 133 8.67 -29.05 2.55
N GLN A 134 7.74 -28.19 2.98
CA GLN A 134 6.78 -27.56 2.07
C GLN A 134 7.44 -26.48 1.23
N THR A 135 6.94 -26.30 0.00
CA THR A 135 7.55 -25.41 -1.00
C THR A 135 6.95 -23.98 -1.01
N ASP A 136 6.07 -23.67 -0.05
CA ASP A 136 5.31 -22.42 0.02
C ASP A 136 6.19 -21.16 0.11
N VAL A 137 7.42 -21.29 0.60
CA VAL A 137 8.40 -20.20 0.61
C VAL A 137 8.71 -19.68 -0.79
N THR A 138 8.63 -20.53 -1.83
CA THR A 138 8.84 -20.11 -3.22
C THR A 138 7.74 -19.16 -3.67
N VAL A 139 6.48 -19.53 -3.45
CA VAL A 139 5.31 -18.68 -3.76
C VAL A 139 5.40 -17.36 -2.99
N ALA A 140 5.73 -17.44 -1.70
CA ALA A 140 5.95 -16.27 -0.85
C ALA A 140 7.03 -15.34 -1.43
N THR A 141 8.12 -15.89 -1.92
CA THR A 141 9.21 -15.12 -2.53
C THR A 141 8.75 -14.39 -3.79
N PHE A 142 8.03 -15.07 -4.69
CA PHE A 142 7.52 -14.42 -5.91
C PHE A 142 6.47 -13.35 -5.59
N ILE A 143 5.54 -13.59 -4.66
CA ILE A 143 4.59 -12.57 -4.19
C ILE A 143 5.35 -11.36 -3.61
N PHE A 144 6.33 -11.60 -2.76
CA PHE A 144 7.15 -10.56 -2.15
C PHE A 144 7.89 -9.71 -3.20
N VAL A 145 8.50 -10.36 -4.20
CA VAL A 145 9.19 -9.65 -5.30
C VAL A 145 8.20 -8.88 -6.17
N ALA A 146 7.03 -9.44 -6.47
CA ALA A 146 5.99 -8.75 -7.23
C ALA A 146 5.57 -7.45 -6.53
N ILE A 147 5.37 -7.47 -5.22
CA ILE A 147 5.03 -6.28 -4.43
C ILE A 147 6.18 -5.25 -4.43
N ILE A 148 7.44 -5.67 -4.37
CA ILE A 148 8.60 -4.75 -4.55
C ILE A 148 8.57 -4.09 -5.93
N LYS A 149 8.25 -4.83 -6.98
CA LYS A 149 8.14 -4.29 -8.34
C LYS A 149 6.97 -3.31 -8.48
N ILE A 150 5.83 -3.60 -7.85
CA ILE A 150 4.68 -2.68 -7.78
C ILE A 150 5.10 -1.36 -7.10
N ARG A 151 5.76 -1.43 -5.95
CA ARG A 151 6.29 -0.23 -5.25
C ARG A 151 7.27 0.58 -6.11
N SER A 152 8.02 -0.10 -6.96
CA SER A 152 8.96 0.51 -7.91
C SER A 152 8.32 0.92 -9.23
N LYS A 153 6.98 0.88 -9.34
CA LYS A 153 6.20 1.19 -10.56
C LYS A 153 6.56 0.36 -11.79
N LYS A 154 7.16 -0.83 -11.59
CA LYS A 154 7.53 -1.76 -12.67
C LYS A 154 6.40 -2.78 -12.90
N TRP A 155 5.27 -2.31 -13.39
CA TRP A 155 4.01 -3.03 -13.44
C TRP A 155 4.04 -4.30 -14.28
N ALA A 156 4.59 -4.24 -15.49
CA ALA A 156 4.71 -5.43 -16.35
C ALA A 156 5.56 -6.52 -15.68
N SER A 157 6.70 -6.16 -15.10
CA SER A 157 7.55 -7.12 -14.38
C SER A 157 6.84 -7.68 -13.15
N ALA A 158 6.05 -6.87 -12.44
CA ALA A 158 5.28 -7.32 -11.29
C ALA A 158 4.20 -8.33 -11.68
N GLY A 159 3.48 -8.07 -12.79
CA GLY A 159 2.48 -8.98 -13.33
C GLY A 159 3.10 -10.30 -13.78
N ALA A 160 4.22 -10.26 -14.52
CA ALA A 160 4.93 -11.47 -14.93
C ALA A 160 5.39 -12.31 -13.73
N ILE A 161 5.94 -11.67 -12.69
CA ILE A 161 6.42 -12.37 -11.48
C ILE A 161 5.24 -12.96 -10.68
N LEU A 162 4.10 -12.28 -10.57
CA LEU A 162 2.94 -12.83 -9.90
C LEU A 162 2.30 -13.96 -10.73
N GLY A 163 2.34 -13.85 -12.07
CA GLY A 163 1.97 -14.94 -12.96
C GLY A 163 2.86 -16.18 -12.74
N LEU A 164 4.17 -15.99 -12.61
CA LEU A 164 5.08 -17.09 -12.24
C LEU A 164 4.69 -17.69 -10.88
N ALA A 165 4.41 -16.87 -9.84
CA ALA A 165 3.95 -17.38 -8.56
C ALA A 165 2.74 -18.31 -8.70
N THR A 166 1.80 -17.97 -9.59
CA THR A 166 0.61 -18.79 -9.89
C THR A 166 0.98 -20.13 -10.55
N LEU A 167 2.03 -20.16 -11.39
CA LEU A 167 2.53 -21.41 -11.97
C LEU A 167 3.20 -22.33 -10.94
N PHE A 168 3.63 -21.80 -9.81
CA PHE A 168 4.08 -22.62 -8.68
C PHE A 168 2.91 -23.15 -7.87
N LYS A 169 1.95 -22.28 -7.52
CA LYS A 169 0.75 -22.65 -6.76
C LYS A 169 -0.39 -21.70 -7.10
N LEU A 170 -1.56 -22.23 -7.39
CA LEU A 170 -2.74 -21.47 -7.83
C LEU A 170 -3.21 -20.39 -6.82
N SER A 171 -2.87 -20.54 -5.54
CA SER A 171 -3.24 -19.58 -4.48
C SER A 171 -2.78 -18.14 -4.75
N ALA A 172 -1.69 -17.92 -5.49
CA ALA A 172 -1.25 -16.59 -5.86
C ALA A 172 -2.27 -15.85 -6.75
N LEU A 173 -3.18 -16.57 -7.41
CA LEU A 173 -4.27 -15.99 -8.20
C LEU A 173 -5.26 -15.19 -7.34
N LEU A 174 -5.37 -15.48 -6.04
CA LEU A 174 -6.21 -14.73 -5.10
C LEU A 174 -5.82 -13.23 -5.01
N LEU A 175 -4.64 -12.85 -5.41
CA LEU A 175 -4.23 -11.44 -5.44
C LEU A 175 -4.75 -10.69 -6.68
N PHE A 176 -5.06 -11.41 -7.78
CA PHE A 176 -5.46 -10.81 -9.06
C PHE A 176 -6.69 -9.89 -8.98
N PRO A 177 -7.82 -10.24 -8.33
CA PRO A 177 -9.02 -9.39 -8.30
C PRO A 177 -8.77 -8.03 -7.63
N PHE A 178 -7.89 -7.95 -6.62
CA PHE A 178 -7.56 -6.69 -5.96
C PHE A 178 -6.86 -5.72 -6.93
N PHE A 179 -5.91 -6.20 -7.71
CA PHE A 179 -5.25 -5.38 -8.72
C PHE A 179 -6.13 -5.09 -9.93
N ALA A 180 -7.10 -5.95 -10.25
CA ALA A 180 -8.14 -5.65 -11.24
C ALA A 180 -9.04 -4.50 -10.79
N VAL A 181 -9.47 -4.49 -9.52
CA VAL A 181 -10.21 -3.35 -8.92
C VAL A 181 -9.38 -2.06 -9.01
N TYR A 182 -8.11 -2.13 -8.68
CA TYR A 182 -7.20 -0.99 -8.80
C TYR A 182 -7.13 -0.45 -10.24
N ALA A 183 -7.04 -1.34 -11.23
CA ALA A 183 -7.02 -0.98 -12.65
C ALA A 183 -8.30 -0.29 -13.11
N ILE A 184 -9.46 -0.80 -12.69
CA ILE A 184 -10.77 -0.27 -13.09
C ILE A 184 -11.02 1.11 -12.49
N ARG A 185 -10.61 1.31 -11.22
CA ARG A 185 -10.84 2.55 -10.48
C ARG A 185 -9.82 3.65 -10.80
N GLY A 186 -8.60 3.32 -11.13
CA GLY A 186 -7.50 4.24 -11.39
C GLY A 186 -7.48 4.79 -12.81
N LYS A 187 -8.19 5.89 -13.11
CA LYS A 187 -8.20 6.48 -14.47
C LYS A 187 -6.81 6.87 -14.97
N ARG A 188 -5.92 7.38 -14.13
CA ARG A 188 -4.56 7.83 -14.49
C ARG A 188 -3.58 6.66 -14.64
N GLU A 189 -3.79 5.61 -13.86
CA GLU A 189 -2.89 4.44 -13.77
C GLU A 189 -3.43 3.24 -14.53
N ARG A 190 -4.51 3.44 -15.32
CA ARG A 190 -5.18 2.37 -16.08
C ARG A 190 -4.23 1.63 -17.02
N SER A 191 -3.35 2.37 -17.69
CA SER A 191 -2.34 1.76 -18.60
C SER A 191 -1.39 0.84 -17.86
N ASP A 192 -0.89 1.27 -16.71
CA ASP A 192 0.06 0.49 -15.90
C ASP A 192 -0.59 -0.74 -15.29
N SER A 193 -1.82 -0.58 -14.81
CA SER A 193 -2.59 -1.69 -14.27
C SER A 193 -2.97 -2.71 -15.36
N LEU A 194 -3.31 -2.25 -16.56
CA LEU A 194 -3.55 -3.15 -17.69
C LEU A 194 -2.28 -3.89 -18.10
N ARG A 195 -1.11 -3.26 -18.09
CA ARG A 195 0.18 -3.93 -18.30
C ARG A 195 0.42 -5.02 -17.27
N PHE A 196 0.14 -4.75 -15.99
CA PHE A 196 0.24 -5.73 -14.92
C PHE A 196 -0.69 -6.94 -15.18
N LEU A 197 -1.98 -6.68 -15.41
CA LEU A 197 -2.96 -7.73 -15.62
C LEU A 197 -2.67 -8.55 -16.89
N SER A 198 -2.33 -7.89 -18.00
CA SER A 198 -2.03 -8.57 -19.26
C SER A 198 -0.79 -9.46 -19.18
N THR A 199 0.29 -8.97 -18.56
CA THR A 199 1.50 -9.78 -18.39
C THR A 199 1.30 -10.93 -17.42
N MET A 200 0.55 -10.74 -16.33
CA MET A 200 0.18 -11.81 -15.41
C MET A 200 -0.65 -12.88 -16.12
N SER A 201 -1.72 -12.47 -16.82
CA SER A 201 -2.59 -13.38 -17.57
C SER A 201 -1.81 -14.13 -18.66
N ALA A 202 -0.94 -13.44 -19.41
CA ALA A 202 -0.12 -14.08 -20.43
C ALA A 202 0.78 -15.16 -19.87
N VAL A 203 1.48 -14.91 -18.77
CA VAL A 203 2.35 -15.90 -18.12
C VAL A 203 1.54 -17.09 -17.61
N VAL A 204 0.40 -16.84 -16.95
CA VAL A 204 -0.46 -17.92 -16.44
C VAL A 204 -1.00 -18.76 -17.59
N VAL A 205 -1.55 -18.13 -18.63
CA VAL A 205 -2.11 -18.82 -19.80
C VAL A 205 -1.03 -19.65 -20.50
N LEU A 206 0.12 -19.05 -20.84
CA LEU A 206 1.20 -19.75 -21.54
C LEU A 206 1.76 -20.91 -20.73
N GLY A 207 1.88 -20.76 -19.41
CA GLY A 207 2.41 -21.79 -18.54
C GLY A 207 1.41 -22.89 -18.15
N THR A 208 0.10 -22.64 -18.28
CA THR A 208 -0.94 -23.59 -17.87
C THR A 208 -1.57 -24.33 -19.06
N ILE A 209 -1.72 -23.68 -20.22
CA ILE A 209 -2.32 -24.28 -21.43
C ILE A 209 -1.74 -25.66 -21.75
N PRO A 210 -0.41 -25.86 -21.73
CA PRO A 210 0.20 -27.14 -22.11
C PRO A 210 -0.26 -28.32 -21.23
N VAL A 211 -0.64 -28.05 -19.98
CA VAL A 211 -0.98 -29.06 -18.97
C VAL A 211 -2.46 -29.09 -18.60
N LEU A 212 -3.26 -28.14 -19.09
CA LEU A 212 -4.68 -28.04 -18.73
C LEU A 212 -5.50 -29.28 -19.17
N TYR A 213 -5.10 -29.90 -20.26
CA TYR A 213 -5.74 -31.12 -20.78
C TYR A 213 -5.25 -32.40 -20.09
N SER A 214 -4.21 -32.33 -19.25
CA SER A 214 -3.72 -33.47 -18.48
C SER A 214 -4.73 -33.92 -17.44
N PRO A 215 -5.20 -35.18 -17.46
CA PRO A 215 -6.06 -35.72 -16.43
C PRO A 215 -5.37 -35.70 -15.05
N GLY A 216 -4.10 -36.07 -15.00
CA GLY A 216 -3.32 -36.10 -13.76
C GLY A 216 -3.12 -34.69 -13.19
N PHE A 217 -2.87 -33.67 -14.01
CA PHE A 217 -2.78 -32.28 -13.55
C PHE A 217 -4.10 -31.79 -12.97
N ARG A 218 -5.21 -32.11 -13.62
CA ARG A 218 -6.54 -31.73 -13.11
C ARG A 218 -6.84 -32.39 -11.77
N GLU A 219 -6.50 -33.66 -11.60
CA GLU A 219 -6.69 -34.40 -10.36
C GLU A 219 -5.78 -33.88 -9.24
N MET A 220 -4.46 -33.81 -9.51
CA MET A 220 -3.44 -33.56 -8.50
C MET A 220 -3.28 -32.08 -8.14
N VAL A 221 -3.54 -31.14 -9.08
CA VAL A 221 -3.30 -29.70 -8.87
C VAL A 221 -4.62 -28.93 -8.71
N ILE A 222 -5.55 -29.03 -9.68
CA ILE A 222 -6.81 -28.29 -9.64
C ILE A 222 -7.77 -28.90 -8.61
N GLY A 223 -7.92 -30.23 -8.63
CA GLY A 223 -8.80 -31.01 -7.74
C GLY A 223 -8.12 -31.43 -6.44
N SER A 224 -6.98 -30.83 -6.09
CA SER A 224 -6.27 -31.16 -4.85
C SER A 224 -7.14 -30.90 -3.63
N ARG A 225 -7.01 -31.74 -2.61
CA ARG A 225 -7.70 -31.59 -1.30
C ARG A 225 -7.50 -30.19 -0.71
N GLU A 226 -6.33 -29.59 -0.92
CA GLU A 226 -6.02 -28.23 -0.45
C GLU A 226 -6.89 -27.17 -1.15
N THR A 227 -7.22 -27.35 -2.43
CA THR A 227 -8.06 -26.42 -3.19
C THR A 227 -9.55 -26.60 -2.82
N GLY A 228 -10.02 -27.84 -2.66
CA GLY A 228 -11.38 -28.17 -2.21
C GLY A 228 -11.64 -27.65 -0.80
N GLY A 229 -10.70 -27.84 0.13
CA GLY A 229 -10.84 -27.44 1.54
C GLY A 229 -11.11 -25.96 1.80
N LEU A 230 -10.85 -25.06 0.82
CA LEU A 230 -11.23 -23.65 0.92
C LEU A 230 -12.76 -23.44 0.94
N LEU A 231 -13.53 -24.38 0.36
CA LEU A 231 -14.98 -24.33 0.28
C LEU A 231 -15.66 -25.18 1.36
N ASP A 232 -14.92 -26.02 2.09
CA ASP A 232 -15.47 -26.91 3.12
C ASP A 232 -15.84 -26.15 4.41
N TYR A 233 -15.25 -24.97 4.64
CA TYR A 233 -15.54 -24.19 5.84
C TYR A 233 -16.84 -23.41 5.66
N SER A 234 -17.88 -23.92 6.30
CA SER A 234 -19.24 -23.40 6.21
C SER A 234 -19.89 -23.23 7.57
N VAL A 235 -20.78 -22.27 7.68
CA VAL A 235 -21.56 -21.98 8.90
C VAL A 235 -23.03 -22.07 8.58
N SER A 236 -23.75 -22.92 9.31
CA SER A 236 -25.22 -23.06 9.21
C SER A 236 -25.91 -22.08 10.15
N LEU A 237 -26.74 -21.20 9.60
CA LEU A 237 -27.53 -20.22 10.36
C LEU A 237 -29.02 -20.59 10.31
N GLY A 238 -29.35 -21.84 10.67
CA GLY A 238 -30.74 -22.31 10.72
C GLY A 238 -31.44 -22.49 9.36
N ARG A 239 -30.66 -22.46 8.25
CA ARG A 239 -31.14 -22.77 6.86
C ARG A 239 -30.58 -24.11 6.41
N SER A 240 -31.21 -24.69 5.39
CA SER A 240 -30.79 -25.97 4.79
C SER A 240 -29.37 -25.90 4.20
N GLU A 241 -29.00 -24.74 3.60
CA GLU A 241 -27.72 -24.55 2.94
C GLU A 241 -26.78 -23.69 3.79
N PRO A 242 -25.53 -24.12 4.02
CA PRO A 242 -24.56 -23.40 4.80
C PRO A 242 -23.94 -22.23 4.03
N PHE A 243 -23.49 -21.19 4.75
CA PHE A 243 -22.68 -20.12 4.20
C PHE A 243 -21.21 -20.53 4.09
N LEU A 244 -20.60 -20.31 2.92
CA LEU A 244 -19.17 -20.53 2.70
C LEU A 244 -18.37 -19.36 3.30
N LEU A 245 -17.74 -19.56 4.44
CA LEU A 245 -17.13 -18.48 5.23
C LEU A 245 -15.94 -17.83 4.49
N VAL A 246 -15.07 -18.62 3.87
CA VAL A 246 -13.89 -18.12 3.15
C VAL A 246 -14.27 -17.20 1.98
N PRO A 247 -15.16 -17.58 1.05
CA PRO A 247 -15.66 -16.68 0.01
C PRO A 247 -16.30 -15.40 0.56
N VAL A 248 -17.10 -15.49 1.64
CA VAL A 248 -17.75 -14.31 2.25
C VAL A 248 -16.71 -13.29 2.72
N VAL A 249 -15.71 -13.73 3.48
CA VAL A 249 -14.68 -12.85 4.01
C VAL A 249 -13.82 -12.26 2.88
N TYR A 250 -13.45 -13.07 1.90
CA TYR A 250 -12.66 -12.64 0.75
C TYR A 250 -13.41 -11.57 -0.08
N LEU A 251 -14.68 -11.80 -0.39
CA LEU A 251 -15.52 -10.85 -1.13
C LEU A 251 -15.79 -9.58 -0.33
N ALA A 252 -15.94 -9.66 1.00
CA ALA A 252 -16.07 -8.51 1.87
C ALA A 252 -14.82 -7.62 1.83
N MET A 253 -13.63 -8.22 1.83
CA MET A 253 -12.37 -7.49 1.68
C MET A 253 -12.23 -6.84 0.30
N LEU A 254 -12.60 -7.54 -0.77
CA LEU A 254 -12.59 -7.01 -2.13
C LEU A 254 -13.59 -5.85 -2.28
N TYR A 255 -14.80 -6.00 -1.72
CA TYR A 255 -15.82 -4.95 -1.68
C TYR A 255 -15.36 -3.75 -0.87
N SER A 256 -14.68 -3.97 0.26
CA SER A 256 -14.12 -2.89 1.08
C SER A 256 -13.10 -2.07 0.29
N LEU A 257 -12.23 -2.72 -0.48
CA LEU A 257 -11.31 -2.03 -1.40
C LEU A 257 -12.08 -1.28 -2.50
N TRP A 258 -13.10 -1.92 -3.10
CA TRP A 258 -13.94 -1.28 -4.11
C TRP A 258 -14.61 -0.02 -3.59
N ARG A 259 -15.12 -0.02 -2.37
CA ARG A 259 -15.79 1.15 -1.75
C ARG A 259 -14.86 2.31 -1.46
N GLN A 260 -13.57 2.09 -1.30
CA GLN A 260 -12.62 3.17 -1.01
C GLN A 260 -12.45 4.19 -2.15
N GLY A 261 -12.95 3.92 -3.33
CA GLY A 261 -12.84 4.80 -4.48
C GLY A 261 -11.43 4.83 -5.06
N ARG A 262 -10.66 5.89 -4.81
CA ARG A 262 -9.27 6.00 -5.29
C ARG A 262 -8.33 5.40 -4.27
N THR A 263 -7.61 4.36 -4.66
CA THR A 263 -6.61 3.70 -3.83
C THR A 263 -5.23 3.84 -4.46
N THR A 264 -4.20 3.83 -3.62
CA THR A 264 -2.81 3.74 -4.08
C THR A 264 -2.42 2.27 -4.26
N ALA A 265 -1.36 2.01 -5.03
CA ALA A 265 -0.80 0.66 -5.16
C ALA A 265 -0.41 0.04 -3.80
N GLY A 266 0.06 0.87 -2.85
CA GLY A 266 0.38 0.45 -1.49
C GLY A 266 -0.84 -0.03 -0.70
N VAL A 267 -1.93 0.74 -0.72
CA VAL A 267 -3.20 0.38 -0.08
C VAL A 267 -3.79 -0.87 -0.70
N THR A 268 -3.83 -0.95 -2.04
CA THR A 268 -4.29 -2.15 -2.76
C THR A 268 -3.49 -3.39 -2.37
N SER A 269 -2.16 -3.27 -2.30
CA SER A 269 -1.29 -4.37 -1.85
C SER A 269 -1.58 -4.76 -0.40
N ALA A 270 -1.83 -3.80 0.48
CA ALA A 270 -2.17 -4.08 1.88
C ALA A 270 -3.50 -4.83 2.01
N TYR A 271 -4.52 -4.44 1.24
CA TYR A 271 -5.80 -5.15 1.19
C TYR A 271 -5.67 -6.56 0.63
N ALA A 272 -4.96 -6.72 -0.48
CA ALA A 272 -4.75 -8.01 -1.12
C ALA A 272 -4.04 -9.00 -0.17
N VAL A 273 -2.98 -8.53 0.51
CA VAL A 273 -2.23 -9.35 1.47
C VAL A 273 -3.05 -9.63 2.74
N SER A 274 -3.84 -8.67 3.21
CA SER A 274 -4.73 -8.89 4.36
C SER A 274 -5.84 -9.88 4.04
N ALA A 275 -6.42 -9.82 2.84
CA ALA A 275 -7.41 -10.79 2.39
C ALA A 275 -6.81 -12.20 2.33
N LEU A 276 -5.60 -12.32 1.79
CA LEU A 276 -4.88 -13.60 1.78
C LEU A 276 -4.60 -14.11 3.20
N ALA A 277 -4.18 -13.23 4.12
CA ALA A 277 -3.95 -13.58 5.51
C ALA A 277 -5.24 -14.07 6.21
N ILE A 278 -6.36 -13.37 6.00
CA ILE A 278 -7.65 -13.76 6.60
C ILE A 278 -8.14 -15.08 6.01
N VAL A 279 -8.01 -15.30 4.70
CA VAL A 279 -8.33 -16.60 4.07
C VAL A 279 -7.53 -17.72 4.73
N VAL A 280 -6.23 -17.54 4.91
CA VAL A 280 -5.36 -18.54 5.56
C VAL A 280 -5.74 -18.77 7.02
N LEU A 281 -6.11 -17.72 7.75
CA LEU A 281 -6.49 -17.82 9.17
C LEU A 281 -7.84 -18.49 9.39
N VAL A 282 -8.77 -18.34 8.43
CA VAL A 282 -10.14 -18.86 8.54
C VAL A 282 -10.27 -20.25 7.92
N ALA A 283 -9.54 -20.54 6.85
CA ALA A 283 -9.55 -21.84 6.21
C ALA A 283 -8.81 -22.90 7.06
N PRO A 284 -9.13 -24.20 6.90
CA PRO A 284 -8.34 -25.29 7.48
C PRO A 284 -7.02 -25.43 6.71
N SER A 285 -6.15 -24.45 6.87
CA SER A 285 -4.96 -24.28 6.05
C SER A 285 -3.77 -25.04 6.63
N SER A 286 -2.92 -25.58 5.75
CA SER A 286 -1.59 -26.03 6.15
C SER A 286 -0.77 -24.87 6.73
N VAL A 287 0.05 -25.13 7.73
CA VAL A 287 0.96 -24.13 8.32
C VAL A 287 1.86 -23.44 7.29
N GLY A 288 2.13 -24.07 6.15
CA GLY A 288 2.90 -23.48 5.05
C GLY A 288 2.25 -22.25 4.42
N TRP A 289 0.94 -22.15 4.45
CA TRP A 289 0.21 -21.03 3.84
C TRP A 289 0.44 -19.69 4.56
N TYR A 290 0.87 -19.72 5.82
CA TYR A 290 1.23 -18.50 6.57
C TYR A 290 2.41 -17.76 5.90
N LEU A 291 3.27 -18.46 5.15
CA LEU A 291 4.38 -17.83 4.42
C LEU A 291 3.90 -16.88 3.32
N TRP A 292 2.71 -17.08 2.72
CA TRP A 292 2.26 -16.29 1.57
C TRP A 292 2.04 -14.80 1.91
N PHE A 293 1.65 -14.49 3.13
CA PHE A 293 1.36 -13.11 3.56
C PHE A 293 2.43 -12.53 4.49
N LEU A 294 3.08 -13.36 5.29
CA LEU A 294 3.98 -12.94 6.36
C LEU A 294 5.10 -12.00 5.88
N PRO A 295 5.93 -12.33 4.87
CA PRO A 295 7.03 -11.47 4.45
C PRO A 295 6.54 -10.17 3.81
N VAL A 296 5.39 -10.18 3.16
CA VAL A 296 4.81 -8.98 2.55
C VAL A 296 4.23 -8.04 3.61
N MET A 297 3.60 -8.56 4.66
CA MET A 297 3.19 -7.75 5.80
C MET A 297 4.40 -7.06 6.45
N LEU A 298 5.51 -7.77 6.62
CA LEU A 298 6.75 -7.21 7.14
C LEU A 298 7.36 -6.15 6.21
N LEU A 299 7.25 -6.31 4.89
CA LEU A 299 7.72 -5.36 3.89
C LEU A 299 6.93 -4.05 3.88
N LEU A 300 5.60 -4.16 3.94
CA LEU A 300 4.68 -3.01 3.78
C LEU A 300 4.53 -2.21 5.06
N ALA A 301 4.73 -2.82 6.21
CA ALA A 301 4.64 -2.17 7.51
C ALA A 301 5.91 -1.35 7.81
N THR A 302 5.99 -0.14 7.26
CA THR A 302 7.18 0.73 7.34
C THR A 302 7.50 1.27 8.73
N ASN A 303 6.56 1.26 9.67
CA ASN A 303 6.76 1.63 11.09
C ASN A 303 6.05 0.59 11.95
N THR A 304 6.53 -0.65 11.91
CA THR A 304 5.98 -1.74 12.70
C THR A 304 6.04 -1.42 14.19
N GLY A 305 4.87 -1.20 14.78
CA GLY A 305 4.78 -1.11 16.23
C GLY A 305 5.05 -2.47 16.85
N LEU A 306 5.59 -2.46 18.03
CA LEU A 306 5.90 -3.67 18.80
C LEU A 306 4.68 -4.60 18.90
N SER A 307 3.47 -4.05 19.08
CA SER A 307 2.23 -4.84 19.16
C SER A 307 1.97 -5.72 17.95
N MET A 308 2.17 -5.21 16.73
CA MET A 308 2.00 -5.99 15.50
C MET A 308 3.03 -7.12 15.42
N LEU A 309 4.30 -6.85 15.73
CA LEU A 309 5.36 -7.86 15.70
C LEU A 309 5.13 -8.94 16.77
N VAL A 310 4.69 -8.55 17.97
CA VAL A 310 4.32 -9.49 19.04
C VAL A 310 3.18 -10.38 18.57
N SER A 311 2.09 -9.81 18.03
CA SER A 311 0.96 -10.60 17.53
C SER A 311 1.36 -11.56 16.41
N LEU A 312 2.20 -11.12 15.44
CA LEU A 312 2.71 -11.98 14.37
C LEU A 312 3.59 -13.12 14.89
N ASN A 313 4.48 -12.84 15.83
CA ASN A 313 5.35 -13.89 16.40
C ASN A 313 4.55 -14.87 17.25
N THR A 314 3.61 -14.40 18.07
CA THR A 314 2.72 -15.28 18.85
C THR A 314 1.90 -16.18 17.94
N MET A 315 1.29 -15.64 16.89
CA MET A 315 0.57 -16.42 15.87
C MET A 315 1.47 -17.50 15.25
N GLN A 316 2.70 -17.17 14.88
CA GLN A 316 3.64 -18.13 14.29
C GLN A 316 3.99 -19.26 15.24
N ILE A 317 4.26 -18.95 16.51
CA ILE A 317 4.58 -19.93 17.54
C ILE A 317 3.41 -20.88 17.74
N LEU A 318 2.19 -20.33 17.88
CA LEU A 318 0.98 -21.12 18.06
C LEU A 318 0.70 -22.03 16.86
N ALA A 319 0.82 -21.50 15.63
CA ALA A 319 0.63 -22.27 14.40
C ALA A 319 1.62 -23.45 14.28
N VAL A 320 2.88 -23.23 14.60
CA VAL A 320 3.89 -24.32 14.60
C VAL A 320 3.62 -25.30 15.72
N THR A 321 3.20 -24.84 16.90
CA THR A 321 2.84 -25.73 18.01
C THR A 321 1.68 -26.65 17.63
N ILE A 322 0.63 -26.13 16.99
CA ILE A 322 -0.48 -26.94 16.47
C ILE A 322 0.03 -27.98 15.48
N ALA A 323 0.84 -27.51 14.50
CA ALA A 323 1.38 -28.40 13.48
C ALA A 323 2.26 -29.54 14.05
N LEU A 324 2.97 -29.27 15.13
CA LEU A 324 3.74 -30.31 15.86
C LEU A 324 2.82 -31.33 16.55
N PHE A 325 1.69 -30.91 17.12
CA PHE A 325 0.71 -31.83 17.69
C PHE A 325 0.00 -32.68 16.64
N GLU A 326 -0.31 -32.11 15.47
CA GLU A 326 -0.99 -32.80 14.37
C GLU A 326 -0.05 -33.74 13.59
N ALA A 327 1.25 -33.44 13.56
CA ALA A 327 2.26 -34.13 12.76
C ALA A 327 2.89 -35.35 13.48
N GLN A 328 2.20 -35.96 14.42
CA GLN A 328 2.70 -37.08 15.25
C GLN A 328 3.49 -38.17 14.49
N PRO A 329 3.07 -38.66 13.29
CA PRO A 329 3.86 -39.66 12.54
C PRO A 329 5.19 -39.11 12.01
N ILE A 330 5.29 -37.79 11.82
CA ILE A 330 6.50 -37.14 11.27
C ILE A 330 7.53 -36.94 12.38
N VAL A 331 7.06 -36.57 13.58
CA VAL A 331 7.93 -36.33 14.75
C VAL A 331 8.42 -37.65 15.36
N SER A 332 7.62 -38.73 15.31
CA SER A 332 8.03 -40.05 15.81
C SER A 332 9.23 -40.64 15.07
N ARG A 333 9.51 -40.20 13.83
CA ARG A 333 10.73 -40.61 13.10
C ARG A 333 11.99 -39.87 13.51
N PHE A 334 11.87 -38.70 14.17
CA PHE A 334 12.98 -38.00 14.83
C PHE A 334 13.32 -38.62 16.19
N SER A 335 12.44 -39.44 16.78
CA SER A 335 12.59 -40.05 18.06
C SER A 335 13.55 -41.24 18.12
N SER A 336 14.30 -41.51 17.06
CA SER A 336 15.48 -42.43 17.15
C SER A 336 16.55 -41.88 18.12
N LEU A 337 16.46 -40.62 18.53
CA LEU A 337 17.32 -39.99 19.54
C LEU A 337 16.71 -39.96 20.97
N GLY A 338 15.45 -40.35 21.14
CA GLY A 338 14.80 -40.45 22.45
C GLY A 338 13.41 -41.08 22.36
N ARG A 339 13.24 -42.24 23.01
CA ARG A 339 11.95 -42.93 23.13
C ARG A 339 11.01 -42.13 24.05
N GLY A 340 10.40 -41.05 23.51
CA GLY A 340 9.33 -40.32 24.19
C GLY A 340 8.15 -40.20 23.24
N GLU A 341 7.03 -40.86 23.54
CA GLU A 341 5.76 -40.56 22.92
C GLU A 341 5.40 -39.10 23.27
N MET A 342 5.25 -38.22 22.28
CA MET A 342 4.70 -36.91 22.55
C MET A 342 3.26 -37.08 23.04
N PRO A 343 2.86 -36.37 24.13
CA PRO A 343 1.51 -36.48 24.64
C PRO A 343 0.51 -36.02 23.56
N THR A 344 -0.49 -36.86 23.31
CA THR A 344 -1.63 -36.47 22.45
C THR A 344 -2.36 -35.33 23.18
N ALA A 345 -2.30 -34.13 22.60
CA ALA A 345 -3.07 -33.01 23.12
C ALA A 345 -4.57 -33.35 23.01
N SER A 346 -5.34 -33.08 24.08
CA SER A 346 -6.80 -33.21 23.99
C SER A 346 -7.35 -32.29 22.91
N GLY A 347 -8.42 -32.69 22.20
CA GLY A 347 -9.06 -31.87 21.18
C GLY A 347 -9.39 -30.44 21.64
N HIS A 348 -9.68 -30.26 22.93
CA HIS A 348 -9.92 -28.95 23.55
C HIS A 348 -8.66 -28.05 23.56
N ILE A 349 -7.48 -28.62 23.81
CA ILE A 349 -6.22 -27.85 23.77
C ILE A 349 -5.92 -27.39 22.34
N VAL A 350 -6.07 -28.28 21.37
CA VAL A 350 -5.87 -27.89 19.94
C VAL A 350 -6.87 -26.80 19.52
N ALA A 351 -8.15 -26.94 19.87
CA ALA A 351 -9.18 -25.95 19.61
C ALA A 351 -8.87 -24.59 20.27
N LEU A 352 -8.36 -24.57 21.48
CA LEU A 352 -7.92 -23.35 22.16
C LEU A 352 -6.73 -22.71 21.44
N LEU A 353 -5.72 -23.49 21.05
CA LEU A 353 -4.55 -23.01 20.32
C LEU A 353 -4.95 -22.45 18.95
N GLN A 354 -5.87 -23.10 18.23
CA GLN A 354 -6.40 -22.61 16.95
C GLN A 354 -7.16 -21.29 17.15
N THR A 355 -7.98 -21.17 18.20
CA THR A 355 -8.68 -19.92 18.53
C THR A 355 -7.71 -18.79 18.83
N LEU A 356 -6.67 -19.05 19.64
CA LEU A 356 -5.64 -18.06 19.94
C LEU A 356 -4.82 -17.67 18.70
N THR A 357 -4.54 -18.62 17.79
CA THR A 357 -3.87 -18.35 16.52
C THR A 357 -4.71 -17.43 15.64
N LEU A 358 -6.01 -17.69 15.53
CA LEU A 358 -6.95 -16.85 14.80
C LEU A 358 -7.00 -15.44 15.40
N VAL A 359 -7.17 -15.31 16.71
CA VAL A 359 -7.25 -14.00 17.38
C VAL A 359 -5.96 -13.20 17.19
N THR A 360 -4.80 -13.81 17.46
CA THR A 360 -3.50 -13.11 17.29
C THR A 360 -3.21 -12.75 15.84
N GLY A 361 -3.59 -13.60 14.90
CA GLY A 361 -3.51 -13.34 13.47
C GLY A 361 -4.40 -12.17 13.04
N LEU A 362 -5.66 -12.14 13.47
CA LEU A 362 -6.59 -11.04 13.19
C LEU A 362 -6.13 -9.71 13.82
N LEU A 363 -5.58 -9.74 15.03
CA LEU A 363 -4.98 -8.56 15.66
C LEU A 363 -3.77 -8.05 14.87
N ALA A 364 -2.94 -8.96 14.34
CA ALA A 364 -1.83 -8.59 13.46
C ALA A 364 -2.32 -7.95 12.17
N VAL A 365 -3.33 -8.54 11.50
CA VAL A 365 -3.94 -7.99 10.27
C VAL A 365 -4.58 -6.62 10.53
N ALA A 366 -5.35 -6.48 11.60
CA ALA A 366 -5.97 -5.21 11.98
C ALA A 366 -4.91 -4.11 12.25
N SER A 367 -3.84 -4.47 12.99
CA SER A 367 -2.73 -3.57 13.27
C SER A 367 -1.96 -3.20 11.98
N PHE A 368 -1.81 -4.15 11.06
CA PHE A 368 -1.20 -3.95 9.76
C PHE A 368 -2.03 -3.01 8.89
N LEU A 369 -3.33 -3.26 8.74
CA LEU A 369 -4.23 -2.40 7.95
C LEU A 369 -4.27 -0.97 8.48
N ARG A 370 -4.40 -0.79 9.81
CA ARG A 370 -4.39 0.53 10.45
C ARG A 370 -3.11 1.34 10.16
N ARG A 371 -1.98 0.67 9.90
CA ARG A 371 -0.69 1.30 9.64
C ARG A 371 -0.38 1.46 8.16
N SER A 372 -0.84 0.51 7.34
CA SER A 372 -0.62 0.50 5.89
C SER A 372 -1.57 1.43 5.15
N ILE A 373 -2.74 1.69 5.75
CA ILE A 373 -3.69 2.66 5.24
C ILE A 373 -3.34 3.99 5.93
N PRO A 374 -2.94 5.02 5.17
CA PRO A 374 -2.73 6.35 5.73
C PRO A 374 -3.95 6.76 6.55
N GLN A 375 -3.74 7.37 7.70
CA GLN A 375 -4.84 7.80 8.57
C GLN A 375 -5.78 8.81 7.89
N GLU A 376 -5.34 9.36 6.76
CA GLU A 376 -6.06 10.31 5.91
C GLU A 376 -6.78 9.64 4.73
N ASP A 377 -6.72 8.32 4.59
CA ASP A 377 -7.35 7.60 3.48
C ASP A 377 -8.79 7.14 3.84
N PRO A 378 -9.72 7.15 2.88
CA PRO A 378 -11.18 7.11 3.05
C PRO A 378 -11.79 5.78 3.55
N LEU A 379 -11.06 4.91 4.21
CA LEU A 379 -11.67 3.89 5.09
C LEU A 379 -12.48 4.53 6.22
N ARG A 380 -12.23 5.78 6.51
CA ARG A 380 -13.10 6.58 7.33
C ARG A 380 -14.24 7.10 6.45
N ILE A 381 -15.24 6.27 6.24
CA ILE A 381 -16.56 6.70 5.77
C ILE A 381 -16.95 7.90 6.64
N GLY A 382 -16.98 9.10 6.04
CA GLY A 382 -17.29 10.35 6.76
C GLY A 382 -16.10 11.23 7.12
N GLN A 383 -14.87 10.99 6.69
CA GLN A 383 -13.80 11.98 6.87
C GLN A 383 -14.02 13.19 5.95
N LYS A 384 -13.91 14.36 6.59
CA LYS A 384 -13.90 15.65 5.90
C LYS A 384 -12.74 15.70 4.91
N PRO A 385 -12.92 16.24 3.70
CA PRO A 385 -11.82 16.55 2.80
C PRO A 385 -10.75 17.35 3.52
N PHE A 386 -9.48 17.10 3.22
CA PHE A 386 -8.38 17.88 3.75
C PHE A 386 -8.46 19.30 3.18
N SER A 387 -8.37 20.32 4.03
CA SER A 387 -8.58 21.70 3.65
C SER A 387 -7.35 22.57 3.89
N ILE A 388 -6.97 23.36 2.87
CA ILE A 388 -5.85 24.29 2.94
C ILE A 388 -6.38 25.70 2.62
N GLY A 389 -6.20 26.62 3.56
CA GLY A 389 -6.44 28.05 3.34
C GLY A 389 -5.15 28.76 2.92
N ILE A 390 -5.15 29.46 1.78
CA ILE A 390 -4.00 30.19 1.25
C ILE A 390 -4.33 31.67 1.27
N ALA A 391 -3.77 32.40 2.22
CA ALA A 391 -3.92 33.85 2.36
C ALA A 391 -2.64 34.62 1.97
N GLY A 392 -2.78 35.89 1.77
CA GLY A 392 -1.69 36.82 1.44
C GLY A 392 -2.21 38.02 0.65
N ASP A 393 -1.41 39.05 0.52
CA ASP A 393 -1.80 40.29 -0.19
C ASP A 393 -1.95 40.06 -1.71
N SER A 394 -2.55 41.03 -2.37
CA SER A 394 -2.69 41.01 -3.83
C SER A 394 -1.33 41.06 -4.53
N GLY A 395 -1.09 40.10 -5.41
CA GLY A 395 0.16 40.01 -6.18
C GLY A 395 1.27 39.19 -5.51
N THR A 396 0.99 38.49 -4.39
CA THR A 396 1.99 37.63 -3.71
C THR A 396 2.19 36.26 -4.34
N GLY A 397 1.44 35.89 -5.41
CA GLY A 397 1.59 34.59 -6.07
C GLY A 397 0.70 33.47 -5.51
N LYS A 398 -0.37 33.79 -4.78
CA LYS A 398 -1.32 32.80 -4.24
C LYS A 398 -1.90 31.88 -5.31
N ASP A 399 -2.30 32.45 -6.46
CA ASP A 399 -2.86 31.67 -7.58
C ASP A 399 -1.82 30.73 -8.16
N THR A 400 -0.57 31.18 -8.26
CA THR A 400 0.56 30.35 -8.73
C THR A 400 0.78 29.16 -7.80
N LEU A 401 0.76 29.39 -6.48
CA LEU A 401 0.90 28.31 -5.48
C LEU A 401 -0.30 27.38 -5.53
N SER A 402 -1.53 27.91 -5.58
CA SER A 402 -2.76 27.12 -5.69
C SER A 402 -2.72 26.21 -6.93
N ASN A 403 -2.37 26.77 -8.10
CA ASN A 403 -2.26 26.03 -9.35
C ASN A 403 -1.15 24.97 -9.31
N ALA A 404 -0.01 25.28 -8.70
CA ALA A 404 1.07 24.32 -8.51
C ALA A 404 0.63 23.15 -7.61
N LEU A 405 -0.07 23.43 -6.50
CA LEU A 405 -0.62 22.39 -5.64
C LEU A 405 -1.65 21.53 -6.38
N VAL A 406 -2.57 22.14 -7.14
CA VAL A 406 -3.55 21.40 -7.96
C VAL A 406 -2.86 20.48 -8.96
N ALA A 407 -1.74 20.93 -9.57
CA ALA A 407 -0.99 20.14 -10.54
C ALA A 407 -0.32 18.89 -9.95
N LEU A 408 -0.06 18.87 -8.64
CA LEU A 408 0.50 17.70 -7.94
C LEU A 408 -0.50 16.56 -7.79
N PHE A 409 -1.80 16.85 -7.86
CA PHE A 409 -2.88 15.89 -7.62
C PHE A 409 -3.60 15.49 -8.91
N PRO A 410 -4.21 14.30 -8.98
CA PRO A 410 -5.03 13.89 -10.12
C PRO A 410 -6.19 14.86 -10.36
N ARG A 411 -6.56 15.05 -11.64
CA ARG A 411 -7.71 15.89 -12.00
C ARG A 411 -8.97 15.48 -11.24
N GLY A 412 -9.68 16.47 -10.66
CA GLY A 412 -10.91 16.27 -9.88
C GLY A 412 -10.68 15.81 -8.43
N THR A 413 -9.43 15.70 -7.95
CA THR A 413 -9.11 15.48 -6.53
C THR A 413 -9.23 16.77 -5.73
N CYS A 414 -8.77 17.89 -6.33
CA CYS A 414 -8.77 19.19 -5.70
C CYS A 414 -10.03 19.96 -6.06
N GLN A 415 -10.70 20.48 -5.05
CA GLN A 415 -11.78 21.45 -5.15
C GLN A 415 -11.19 22.81 -4.80
N VAL A 416 -11.19 23.75 -5.75
CA VAL A 416 -10.65 25.10 -5.55
C VAL A 416 -11.80 26.08 -5.36
N ILE A 417 -11.75 26.82 -4.26
CA ILE A 417 -12.67 27.91 -3.90
C ILE A 417 -11.86 29.21 -3.96
N GLU A 418 -12.25 30.09 -4.87
CA GLU A 418 -11.61 31.38 -5.03
C GLU A 418 -12.27 32.41 -4.12
N GLY A 419 -11.52 33.04 -3.22
CA GLY A 419 -12.04 34.04 -2.29
C GLY A 419 -12.60 35.29 -2.98
N ASP A 420 -12.07 35.61 -4.15
CA ASP A 420 -12.53 36.77 -4.93
C ASP A 420 -13.92 36.57 -5.54
N ASP A 421 -14.41 35.32 -5.64
CA ASP A 421 -15.81 35.00 -6.02
C ASP A 421 -16.83 35.49 -4.96
N TYR A 422 -16.36 35.84 -3.76
CA TYR A 422 -17.18 36.31 -2.64
C TYR A 422 -17.12 37.82 -2.43
N HIS A 423 -16.56 38.61 -3.36
CA HIS A 423 -16.70 40.08 -3.33
C HIS A 423 -18.17 40.46 -3.35
N LEU A 424 -18.55 41.53 -2.61
CA LEU A 424 -19.91 42.05 -2.60
C LEU A 424 -20.17 42.99 -3.78
N TYR A 425 -19.14 43.70 -4.23
CA TYR A 425 -19.26 44.78 -5.23
C TYR A 425 -18.38 44.47 -6.47
N GLU A 426 -18.90 44.87 -7.63
CA GLU A 426 -18.16 44.80 -8.90
C GLU A 426 -17.21 46.00 -9.05
N ARG A 427 -16.21 45.88 -9.92
CA ARG A 427 -15.28 47.00 -10.14
C ARG A 427 -16.01 48.20 -10.72
N GLY A 428 -15.80 49.37 -10.10
CA GLY A 428 -16.45 50.61 -10.49
C GLY A 428 -17.74 50.94 -9.69
N ALA A 429 -18.17 50.05 -8.79
CA ALA A 429 -19.26 50.36 -7.86
C ALA A 429 -18.88 51.55 -6.94
N VAL A 430 -19.86 52.32 -6.54
CA VAL A 430 -19.67 53.55 -5.70
C VAL A 430 -18.95 53.21 -4.40
N GLU A 431 -19.23 52.04 -3.83
CA GLU A 431 -18.66 51.55 -2.57
C GLU A 431 -17.14 51.40 -2.63
N TRP A 432 -16.55 51.17 -3.81
CA TRP A 432 -15.11 51.09 -3.99
C TRP A 432 -14.36 52.40 -3.83
N SER A 433 -15.08 53.53 -3.76
CA SER A 433 -14.52 54.82 -3.39
C SER A 433 -14.13 54.90 -1.91
N THR A 434 -14.86 54.18 -1.07
CA THR A 434 -14.71 54.20 0.40
C THR A 434 -14.17 52.89 0.97
N LEU A 435 -14.51 51.74 0.37
CA LEU A 435 -14.11 50.42 0.81
C LEU A 435 -13.20 49.76 -0.23
N THR A 436 -12.04 49.30 0.17
CA THR A 436 -11.22 48.46 -0.70
C THR A 436 -11.62 46.99 -0.54
N HIS A 437 -11.36 46.16 -1.55
CA HIS A 437 -11.60 44.71 -1.45
C HIS A 437 -10.71 44.01 -0.40
N LEU A 438 -9.68 44.69 0.13
CA LEU A 438 -8.91 44.24 1.29
C LEU A 438 -9.66 44.45 2.60
N ASN A 439 -10.75 45.21 2.61
CA ASN A 439 -11.60 45.36 3.78
C ASN A 439 -12.56 44.15 3.86
N PRO A 440 -12.66 43.47 5.02
CA PRO A 440 -13.61 42.36 5.20
C PRO A 440 -15.05 42.70 4.87
N GLN A 441 -15.46 43.96 5.09
CA GLN A 441 -16.81 44.43 4.80
C GLN A 441 -17.15 44.48 3.30
N ALA A 442 -16.16 44.49 2.43
CA ALA A 442 -16.35 44.39 0.98
C ALA A 442 -16.53 42.96 0.47
N ASN A 443 -16.57 41.97 1.36
CA ASN A 443 -16.58 40.55 1.03
C ASN A 443 -17.67 39.82 1.85
N ASN A 444 -18.33 38.85 1.21
CA ASN A 444 -19.26 37.93 1.88
C ASN A 444 -18.49 36.76 2.53
N LEU A 445 -17.81 37.06 3.63
CA LEU A 445 -16.95 36.07 4.32
C LEU A 445 -17.78 34.97 4.99
N SER A 446 -19.03 35.26 5.38
CA SER A 446 -19.94 34.23 5.92
C SER A 446 -20.25 33.16 4.87
N ALA A 447 -20.58 33.57 3.63
CA ALA A 447 -20.84 32.65 2.53
C ALA A 447 -19.59 31.87 2.15
N LEU A 448 -18.41 32.50 2.15
CA LEU A 448 -17.14 31.79 1.94
C LEU A 448 -16.94 30.69 2.98
N ARG A 449 -17.12 31.02 4.27
CA ARG A 449 -16.99 30.04 5.35
C ARG A 449 -17.99 28.88 5.21
N ASP A 450 -19.25 29.19 4.94
CA ASP A 450 -20.30 28.19 4.77
C ASP A 450 -20.00 27.24 3.61
N ASP A 451 -19.54 27.76 2.49
CA ASP A 451 -19.21 26.95 1.31
C ASP A 451 -17.95 26.09 1.54
N VAL A 452 -16.95 26.58 2.28
CA VAL A 452 -15.82 25.74 2.70
C VAL A 452 -16.29 24.61 3.62
N LEU A 453 -17.18 24.90 4.58
CA LEU A 453 -17.73 23.86 5.47
C LEU A 453 -18.60 22.84 4.71
N LYS A 454 -19.37 23.26 3.69
CA LYS A 454 -20.08 22.34 2.77
C LYS A 454 -19.09 21.48 1.99
N ALA A 455 -18.05 22.08 1.40
CA ALA A 455 -17.01 21.35 0.70
C ALA A 455 -16.35 20.29 1.58
N ARG A 456 -16.07 20.62 2.85
CA ARG A 456 -15.54 19.66 3.86
C ARG A 456 -16.53 18.54 4.23
N ARG A 457 -17.82 18.69 3.92
CA ARG A 457 -18.84 17.65 4.05
C ARG A 457 -19.05 16.87 2.74
N ARG A 458 -18.22 17.13 1.71
CA ARG A 458 -18.35 16.57 0.36
C ARG A 458 -19.62 17.01 -0.37
N GLU A 459 -20.17 18.13 0.02
CA GLU A 459 -21.33 18.73 -0.66
C GLU A 459 -20.86 19.52 -1.88
N THR A 460 -21.66 19.51 -2.95
CA THR A 460 -21.46 20.36 -4.12
C THR A 460 -21.82 21.80 -3.76
N ILE A 461 -20.98 22.75 -4.13
CA ILE A 461 -21.24 24.17 -3.96
C ILE A 461 -21.49 24.85 -5.30
N PHE A 462 -22.26 25.94 -5.27
CA PHE A 462 -22.52 26.82 -6.41
C PHE A 462 -21.98 28.21 -6.07
N SER A 463 -20.89 28.62 -6.71
CA SER A 463 -20.26 29.92 -6.49
C SER A 463 -20.39 30.79 -7.72
N ARG A 464 -20.58 32.10 -7.52
CA ARG A 464 -20.38 33.09 -8.58
C ARG A 464 -18.92 33.02 -9.03
N ARG A 465 -18.62 33.54 -10.20
CA ARG A 465 -17.25 33.70 -10.66
C ARG A 465 -16.95 35.17 -10.85
N TYR A 466 -15.94 35.67 -10.16
CA TYR A 466 -15.44 37.03 -10.40
C TYR A 466 -14.43 37.03 -11.53
N ASP A 467 -14.70 37.80 -12.58
CA ASP A 467 -13.80 37.96 -13.71
C ASP A 467 -12.87 39.16 -13.50
N HIS A 468 -11.59 38.86 -13.28
CA HIS A 468 -10.58 39.87 -13.04
C HIS A 468 -10.30 40.78 -14.26
N SER A 469 -10.59 40.33 -15.49
CA SER A 469 -10.39 41.10 -16.70
C SER A 469 -11.43 42.22 -16.82
N THR A 470 -12.69 41.87 -16.64
CA THR A 470 -13.82 42.83 -16.74
C THR A 470 -14.13 43.50 -15.42
N GLY A 471 -13.90 42.85 -14.30
CA GLY A 471 -14.29 43.32 -12.95
C GLY A 471 -15.75 43.07 -12.58
N HIS A 472 -16.45 42.21 -13.36
CA HIS A 472 -17.86 41.86 -13.17
C HIS A 472 -18.01 40.39 -12.75
N PHE A 473 -19.17 40.08 -12.16
CA PHE A 473 -19.55 38.72 -11.84
C PHE A 473 -20.10 38.02 -13.09
N GLN A 474 -19.60 36.83 -13.32
CA GLN A 474 -20.10 35.91 -14.35
C GLN A 474 -21.07 34.90 -13.74
N ARG A 475 -21.75 34.14 -14.62
CA ARG A 475 -22.66 33.06 -14.26
C ARG A 475 -21.98 32.09 -13.30
N GLY A 476 -22.70 31.70 -12.25
CA GLY A 476 -22.21 30.78 -11.25
C GLY A 476 -21.77 29.45 -11.81
N ARG A 477 -20.73 28.88 -11.21
CA ARG A 477 -20.20 27.55 -11.54
C ARG A 477 -20.53 26.55 -10.43
N ARG A 478 -20.75 25.33 -10.85
CA ARG A 478 -20.81 24.17 -9.96
C ARG A 478 -19.38 23.71 -9.63
N ILE A 479 -19.09 23.54 -8.35
CA ILE A 479 -17.82 23.04 -7.85
C ILE A 479 -18.14 21.73 -7.13
N ASP A 480 -17.72 20.60 -7.72
CA ASP A 480 -18.00 19.27 -7.17
C ASP A 480 -17.03 18.91 -6.04
N ALA A 481 -17.50 18.07 -5.13
CA ALA A 481 -16.71 17.61 -4.00
C ALA A 481 -15.39 16.96 -4.43
N GLY A 482 -14.30 17.36 -3.77
CA GLY A 482 -12.97 16.79 -3.91
C GLY A 482 -12.48 16.16 -2.61
N ASP A 483 -11.32 15.52 -2.65
CA ASP A 483 -10.64 15.00 -1.46
C ASP A 483 -9.76 16.06 -0.79
N LEU A 484 -9.38 17.09 -1.54
CA LEU A 484 -8.63 18.26 -1.10
C LEU A 484 -9.42 19.52 -1.44
N VAL A 485 -9.66 20.36 -0.44
CA VAL A 485 -10.28 21.69 -0.59
C VAL A 485 -9.18 22.73 -0.46
N LEU A 486 -8.92 23.46 -1.54
CA LEU A 486 -8.01 24.61 -1.56
C LEU A 486 -8.83 25.88 -1.57
N VAL A 487 -8.61 26.75 -0.61
CA VAL A 487 -9.24 28.07 -0.56
C VAL A 487 -8.16 29.12 -0.77
N ASN A 488 -8.26 29.86 -1.86
CA ASN A 488 -7.31 30.89 -2.23
C ASN A 488 -7.97 32.26 -2.17
N GLY A 489 -7.48 33.16 -1.33
CA GLY A 489 -8.08 34.49 -1.23
C GLY A 489 -7.38 35.43 -0.26
N LEU A 490 -7.77 36.71 -0.33
CA LEU A 490 -7.25 37.77 0.53
C LEU A 490 -7.59 37.53 2.01
N HIS A 491 -8.76 36.96 2.26
CA HIS A 491 -9.31 36.73 3.58
C HIS A 491 -9.43 35.25 3.94
N ALA A 492 -8.67 34.37 3.27
CA ALA A 492 -8.81 32.95 3.49
C ALA A 492 -8.60 32.56 4.96
N LEU A 493 -7.57 33.06 5.63
CA LEU A 493 -7.33 32.78 7.04
C LEU A 493 -8.13 33.68 7.99
N TYR A 494 -8.68 34.79 7.50
CA TYR A 494 -9.54 35.68 8.31
C TYR A 494 -10.86 34.98 8.71
N VAL A 495 -11.36 34.03 7.91
CA VAL A 495 -12.58 33.25 8.19
C VAL A 495 -12.34 32.09 9.14
N ASP A 496 -11.08 31.76 9.44
CA ASP A 496 -10.65 30.62 10.28
C ASP A 496 -10.25 31.05 11.71
N ARG A 497 -10.86 32.09 12.24
CA ARG A 497 -10.50 32.60 13.57
C ARG A 497 -10.61 31.55 14.68
N ASP A 498 -11.56 30.64 14.56
CA ASP A 498 -11.80 29.56 15.52
C ASP A 498 -11.01 28.28 15.17
N ARG A 499 -10.16 28.29 14.11
CA ARG A 499 -9.37 27.15 13.62
C ARG A 499 -10.19 25.90 13.33
N ASP A 500 -11.41 26.05 12.88
CA ASP A 500 -12.33 24.96 12.57
C ASP A 500 -12.55 24.76 11.05
N VAL A 501 -12.05 25.69 10.24
CA VAL A 501 -12.30 25.73 8.79
C VAL A 501 -11.23 25.03 7.99
N TYR A 502 -9.96 25.19 8.36
CA TYR A 502 -8.82 24.60 7.64
C TYR A 502 -8.03 23.60 8.49
N ASP A 503 -7.49 22.59 7.82
CA ASP A 503 -6.53 21.68 8.43
C ASP A 503 -5.11 22.27 8.39
N VAL A 504 -4.84 23.14 7.39
CA VAL A 504 -3.58 23.91 7.29
C VAL A 504 -3.86 25.30 6.75
N GLY A 505 -3.40 26.31 7.47
CA GLY A 505 -3.37 27.70 7.05
C GLY A 505 -2.00 28.10 6.49
N VAL A 506 -1.97 28.60 5.25
CA VAL A 506 -0.75 29.05 4.57
C VAL A 506 -0.84 30.56 4.34
N PHE A 507 0.20 31.30 4.72
CA PHE A 507 0.30 32.73 4.40
C PHE A 507 1.48 32.99 3.48
N LEU A 508 1.19 33.62 2.31
CA LEU A 508 2.22 34.08 1.38
C LEU A 508 2.54 35.54 1.63
N LYS A 509 3.81 35.82 1.92
CA LYS A 509 4.36 37.19 2.00
C LYS A 509 5.46 37.35 0.96
N MET A 510 5.41 38.43 0.23
CA MET A 510 6.42 38.81 -0.73
C MET A 510 7.04 40.13 -0.29
N GLU A 511 8.33 40.33 -0.54
CA GLU A 511 9.00 41.60 -0.30
C GLU A 511 8.27 42.71 -1.06
N ASP A 512 8.04 43.88 -0.43
CA ASP A 512 7.13 44.93 -0.95
C ASP A 512 7.59 45.47 -2.31
N SER A 513 8.88 45.71 -2.50
CA SER A 513 9.41 46.25 -3.77
C SER A 513 9.25 45.24 -4.93
N LEU A 514 9.48 43.95 -4.65
CA LEU A 514 9.28 42.87 -5.60
C LEU A 514 7.80 42.71 -5.95
N ARG A 515 6.93 42.73 -4.95
CA ARG A 515 5.47 42.62 -5.11
C ARG A 515 4.91 43.78 -5.95
N GLU A 516 5.35 45.02 -5.67
CA GLU A 516 4.93 46.19 -6.44
C GLU A 516 5.36 46.08 -7.89
N LYS A 517 6.60 45.70 -8.14
CA LYS A 517 7.12 45.50 -9.51
C LYS A 517 6.32 44.47 -10.28
N LEU A 518 6.16 43.27 -9.74
CA LEU A 518 5.42 42.18 -10.39
C LEU A 518 3.94 42.53 -10.60
N LYS A 519 3.34 43.29 -9.69
CA LYS A 519 1.95 43.73 -9.81
C LYS A 519 1.81 44.78 -10.90
N VAL A 520 2.73 45.73 -11.01
CA VAL A 520 2.75 46.72 -12.11
C VAL A 520 2.89 46.01 -13.44
N GLU A 521 3.86 45.12 -13.59
CA GLU A 521 4.07 44.36 -14.82
C GLU A 521 2.81 43.57 -15.21
N ARG A 522 2.19 42.85 -14.28
CA ARG A 522 0.98 42.07 -14.52
C ARG A 522 -0.21 42.94 -14.91
N ASP A 523 -0.53 43.97 -14.10
CA ASP A 523 -1.75 44.76 -14.29
C ASP A 523 -1.64 45.67 -15.54
N SER A 524 -0.43 46.09 -15.89
CA SER A 524 -0.20 46.78 -17.17
C SER A 524 -0.35 45.87 -18.38
N ALA A 525 0.21 44.66 -18.34
CA ALA A 525 0.15 43.71 -19.44
C ALA A 525 -1.25 43.09 -19.65
N THR A 526 -1.99 42.80 -18.54
CA THR A 526 -3.25 42.06 -18.64
C THR A 526 -4.50 42.91 -18.55
N ARG A 527 -4.40 44.13 -17.98
CA ARG A 527 -5.57 45.00 -17.69
C ARG A 527 -5.47 46.36 -18.34
N GLY A 528 -4.37 46.67 -19.00
CA GLY A 528 -4.17 47.97 -19.68
C GLY A 528 -4.10 49.17 -18.73
N VAL A 529 -3.83 48.96 -17.44
CA VAL A 529 -3.78 50.02 -16.42
C VAL A 529 -2.39 50.62 -16.41
N THR A 530 -2.29 51.95 -16.33
CA THR A 530 -0.99 52.63 -16.29
C THR A 530 -0.24 52.35 -14.98
N GLU A 531 1.11 52.39 -15.02
CA GLU A 531 1.95 52.17 -13.83
C GLU A 531 1.60 53.11 -12.70
N THR A 532 1.31 54.40 -13.02
CA THR A 532 0.92 55.40 -12.04
C THR A 532 -0.38 55.04 -11.31
N GLU A 533 -1.36 54.55 -12.02
CA GLU A 533 -2.65 54.11 -11.44
C GLU A 533 -2.48 52.88 -10.57
N VAL A 534 -1.65 51.90 -10.99
CA VAL A 534 -1.34 50.69 -10.20
C VAL A 534 -0.67 51.10 -8.89
N ARG A 535 0.35 51.97 -8.93
CA ARG A 535 1.06 52.46 -7.74
C ARG A 535 0.11 53.25 -6.81
N ALA A 536 -0.70 54.13 -7.35
CA ALA A 536 -1.71 54.85 -6.56
C ALA A 536 -2.71 53.90 -5.88
N SER A 537 -3.14 52.86 -6.60
CA SER A 537 -4.00 51.80 -6.07
C SER A 537 -3.32 51.02 -4.92
N ILE A 538 -2.05 50.70 -5.04
CA ILE A 538 -1.29 50.03 -3.99
C ILE A 538 -1.22 50.89 -2.72
N GLN A 539 -0.89 52.17 -2.86
CA GLN A 539 -0.79 53.09 -1.72
C GLN A 539 -2.15 53.27 -1.01
N ARG A 540 -3.24 53.43 -1.76
CA ARG A 540 -4.59 53.55 -1.20
C ARG A 540 -5.00 52.31 -0.39
N ARG A 541 -4.55 51.11 -0.77
CA ARG A 541 -4.88 49.84 -0.15
C ARG A 541 -3.98 49.48 1.02
N LYS A 542 -2.84 50.12 1.17
CA LYS A 542 -1.84 49.82 2.18
C LYS A 542 -2.37 49.85 3.64
N PRO A 543 -3.24 50.79 4.04
CA PRO A 543 -3.84 50.78 5.37
C PRO A 543 -4.69 49.54 5.65
N ASP A 544 -5.51 49.12 4.67
CA ASP A 544 -6.38 47.93 4.80
C ASP A 544 -5.53 46.64 4.79
N SER A 545 -4.47 46.59 3.98
CA SER A 545 -3.54 45.45 3.98
C SER A 545 -2.92 45.24 5.36
N LYS A 546 -2.41 46.31 5.97
CA LYS A 546 -1.83 46.26 7.32
C LYS A 546 -2.83 45.87 8.39
N ARG A 547 -4.08 46.32 8.25
CA ARG A 547 -5.10 46.11 9.25
C ARG A 547 -5.78 44.73 9.16
N PHE A 548 -5.98 44.19 7.97
CA PHE A 548 -6.81 43.00 7.74
C PHE A 548 -6.10 41.82 7.09
N ILE A 549 -5.05 42.06 6.29
CA ILE A 549 -4.33 40.98 5.59
C ILE A 549 -3.09 40.53 6.36
N GLU A 550 -2.21 41.44 6.71
CA GLU A 550 -0.95 41.11 7.41
C GLU A 550 -1.16 40.36 8.74
N PRO A 551 -2.17 40.67 9.58
CA PRO A 551 -2.40 39.94 10.82
C PRO A 551 -2.73 38.46 10.63
N GLN A 552 -3.21 38.05 9.45
CA GLN A 552 -3.47 36.64 9.13
C GLN A 552 -2.17 35.80 9.13
N LEU A 553 -0.99 36.43 9.03
CA LEU A 553 0.29 35.77 9.20
C LEU A 553 0.44 35.14 10.59
N GLU A 554 -0.15 35.73 11.61
CA GLU A 554 -0.10 35.19 12.97
C GLU A 554 -0.97 33.95 13.14
N GLU A 555 -2.02 33.83 12.34
CA GLU A 555 -2.95 32.68 12.33
C GLU A 555 -2.46 31.54 11.43
N ALA A 556 -1.47 31.78 10.57
CA ALA A 556 -0.95 30.78 9.65
C ALA A 556 -0.12 29.70 10.36
N ASP A 557 -0.31 28.45 9.95
CA ASP A 557 0.53 27.32 10.34
C ASP A 557 1.85 27.34 9.56
N LEU A 558 1.80 27.78 8.30
CA LEU A 558 2.92 27.86 7.38
C LEU A 558 3.03 29.26 6.79
N ALA A 559 4.16 29.91 6.94
CA ALA A 559 4.46 31.18 6.28
C ALA A 559 5.51 30.97 5.20
N ILE A 560 5.20 31.43 3.98
CA ILE A 560 6.10 31.38 2.82
C ILE A 560 6.51 32.81 2.49
N PHE A 561 7.81 33.11 2.61
CA PHE A 561 8.39 34.41 2.28
C PHE A 561 9.10 34.31 0.94
N LEU A 562 8.72 35.19 0.01
CA LEU A 562 9.32 35.31 -1.32
C LEU A 562 10.14 36.59 -1.38
N ASP A 563 11.42 36.46 -1.71
CA ASP A 563 12.40 37.55 -1.83
C ASP A 563 13.32 37.32 -3.04
N LEU A 564 14.05 38.33 -3.44
CA LEU A 564 15.10 38.21 -4.44
C LEU A 564 16.44 37.91 -3.77
N GLU A 565 17.20 36.98 -4.34
CA GLU A 565 18.55 36.71 -3.87
C GLU A 565 19.39 38.01 -3.89
N LYS A 566 20.02 38.31 -2.76
CA LYS A 566 20.97 39.42 -2.64
C LYS A 566 22.26 39.08 -3.40
N SER A 567 22.21 39.07 -4.73
CA SER A 567 23.37 38.83 -5.60
C SER A 567 23.97 40.17 -6.07
N THR A 568 25.27 40.24 -6.12
CA THR A 568 26.05 41.36 -6.63
C THR A 568 26.03 41.48 -8.16
N SER A 569 25.52 40.49 -8.89
CA SER A 569 25.43 40.49 -10.35
C SER A 569 24.03 40.89 -10.85
N VAL A 570 23.96 41.89 -11.72
CA VAL A 570 22.71 42.49 -12.22
C VAL A 570 21.91 41.55 -13.13
N HIS A 571 22.46 40.42 -13.60
CA HIS A 571 21.89 39.62 -14.68
C HIS A 571 21.19 38.30 -14.31
N ALA A 572 21.17 37.88 -13.04
CA ALA A 572 20.45 36.66 -12.64
C ALA A 572 20.02 36.71 -11.15
N ARG A 573 19.03 37.53 -10.84
CA ARG A 573 18.41 37.47 -9.50
C ARG A 573 17.47 36.27 -9.42
N ARG A 574 17.79 35.31 -8.57
CA ARG A 574 16.93 34.15 -8.30
C ARG A 574 15.88 34.51 -7.24
N LEU A 575 14.68 33.98 -7.40
CA LEU A 575 13.64 34.05 -6.38
C LEU A 575 14.03 33.10 -5.24
N VAL A 576 14.13 33.61 -4.02
CA VAL A 576 14.38 32.84 -2.81
C VAL A 576 13.07 32.62 -2.09
N CYS A 577 12.78 31.38 -1.76
CA CYS A 577 11.61 30.99 -1.00
C CYS A 577 12.05 30.53 0.40
N THR A 578 11.70 31.28 1.44
CA THR A 578 11.94 30.90 2.84
C THR A 578 10.63 30.41 3.46
N ILE A 579 10.65 29.21 4.00
CA ILE A 579 9.48 28.60 4.64
C ILE A 579 9.68 28.64 6.16
N SER A 580 8.74 29.23 6.89
CA SER A 580 8.70 29.25 8.34
C SER A 580 7.44 28.55 8.86
N THR A 581 7.61 27.67 9.85
CA THR A 581 6.53 26.91 10.48
C THR A 581 6.38 27.32 11.92
N LYS A 582 5.23 27.84 12.33
CA LYS A 582 5.01 28.32 13.71
C LYS A 582 4.53 27.27 14.71
N LYS A 583 3.77 26.26 14.26
CA LYS A 583 3.13 25.26 15.14
C LYS A 583 2.82 23.92 14.44
N LEU A 584 3.71 23.44 13.62
CA LEU A 584 3.46 22.14 13.03
C LEU A 584 3.96 21.05 13.98
N ASN A 585 3.06 20.58 14.87
CA ASN A 585 2.97 19.16 15.11
C ASN A 585 2.51 18.53 13.78
N PHE A 586 3.39 18.54 12.78
CA PHE A 586 3.18 17.73 11.60
C PHE A 586 2.93 16.32 12.08
N PRO A 587 1.83 15.67 11.68
CA PRO A 587 1.82 14.23 11.72
C PRO A 587 3.13 13.82 11.06
N THR A 588 3.93 13.01 11.73
CA THR A 588 5.33 12.59 11.46
C THR A 588 5.63 12.19 10.00
N ARG A 589 4.70 12.32 9.11
CA ARG A 589 4.69 11.94 7.68
C ARG A 589 5.08 13.05 6.71
N LEU A 590 4.85 14.33 7.04
CA LEU A 590 5.30 15.42 6.17
C LEU A 590 6.78 15.75 6.38
N SER A 591 7.31 15.56 7.58
CA SER A 591 8.75 15.69 7.85
C SER A 591 9.60 14.64 7.12
N ALA A 592 9.03 13.46 6.82
CA ALA A 592 9.72 12.40 6.05
C ALA A 592 9.68 12.62 4.53
N ALA A 593 8.84 13.52 4.04
CA ALA A 593 8.73 13.87 2.62
C ALA A 593 9.55 15.14 2.26
N LEU A 594 9.96 15.92 3.27
CA LEU A 594 10.75 17.14 3.10
C LEU A 594 12.26 16.93 3.38
N ASN A 595 12.66 15.77 3.90
CA ASN A 595 14.03 15.26 4.01
C ASN A 595 14.28 14.14 2.97
#